data_9cf194572ccde860f2bcbb2b4b84e588
#
_entry.id   9cf194572ccde860f2bcbb2b4b84e588
#
_cell.length_a   1.000
_cell.length_b   1.000
_cell.length_c   1.000
_cell.angle_alpha   90.00
_cell.angle_beta   90.00
_cell.angle_gamma   90.00
#
_symmetry.space_group_name_H-M   'P 1'
#
loop_
_entity.id
_entity.type
_entity.pdbx_description
1 polymer ?
#
loop_
_entity_poly.entity_id
_entity_poly.type
_entity_poly.pdbx_seq_one_letter_code
_entity_poly.pdbx_strand_id
1 'polypeptide(L)'
;MDRFNINSQLEHLQSKYVGTGHADTNKFEWLSNQHRDSYASFVGHNHMLNYFAITENETTARVRYNMLQKMVQPCGPPVPRDE
;
A
#
# COMPACT_ATOMS: atom_id res chain seq x y z
N MET A 1 -32.52 -17.91 -4.76
CA MET A 1 -31.26 -17.41 -5.16
C MET A 1 -30.18 -17.67 -4.14
N ASP A 2 -29.05 -17.93 -4.59
CA ASP A 2 -27.98 -18.40 -3.75
C ASP A 2 -27.10 -17.24 -3.26
N ARG A 3 -27.28 -16.85 -2.01
CA ARG A 3 -26.46 -15.81 -1.38
C ARG A 3 -24.99 -16.21 -1.34
N PHE A 4 -24.73 -17.47 -1.09
CA PHE A 4 -23.35 -17.95 -0.99
C PHE A 4 -22.62 -17.82 -2.30
N ASN A 5 -23.32 -18.03 -3.40
CA ASN A 5 -22.74 -17.91 -4.72
C ASN A 5 -22.34 -16.46 -5.02
N ILE A 6 -23.20 -15.49 -4.64
CA ILE A 6 -22.91 -14.08 -4.83
C ILE A 6 -21.70 -13.65 -3.97
N ASN A 7 -21.68 -14.04 -2.71
CA ASN A 7 -20.59 -13.72 -1.80
C ASN A 7 -19.28 -14.32 -2.30
N SER A 8 -19.31 -15.56 -2.78
CA SER A 8 -18.13 -16.22 -3.33
C SER A 8 -17.59 -15.48 -4.55
N GLN A 9 -18.47 -14.99 -5.42
CA GLN A 9 -18.05 -14.25 -6.60
C GLN A 9 -17.43 -12.91 -6.21
N LEU A 10 -18.01 -12.21 -5.24
CA LEU A 10 -17.45 -10.94 -4.76
C LEU A 10 -16.09 -11.15 -4.10
N GLU A 11 -15.95 -12.18 -3.30
CA GLU A 11 -14.66 -12.49 -2.68
C GLU A 11 -13.60 -12.85 -3.72
N HIS A 12 -14.00 -13.57 -4.76
CA HIS A 12 -13.09 -13.91 -5.84
C HIS A 12 -12.58 -12.65 -6.55
N LEU A 13 -13.47 -11.69 -6.81
CA LEU A 13 -13.09 -10.44 -7.43
C LEU A 13 -12.16 -9.63 -6.53
N GLN A 14 -12.45 -9.59 -5.23
CA GLN A 14 -11.59 -8.89 -4.27
C GLN A 14 -10.20 -9.50 -4.19
N SER A 15 -10.10 -10.82 -4.30
CA SER A 15 -8.80 -11.49 -4.20
C SER A 15 -7.85 -11.14 -5.35
N LYS A 16 -8.37 -10.66 -6.47
CA LYS A 16 -7.54 -10.22 -7.59
C LYS A 16 -6.79 -8.92 -7.29
N TYR A 17 -7.31 -8.14 -6.37
CA TYR A 17 -6.75 -6.84 -6.00
C TYR A 17 -6.44 -6.84 -4.51
N VAL A 18 -5.34 -7.49 -4.16
CA VAL A 18 -4.96 -7.73 -2.76
C VAL A 18 -4.93 -6.44 -1.94
N GLY A 19 -4.46 -5.35 -2.55
CA GLY A 19 -4.36 -4.06 -1.86
C GLY A 19 -5.70 -3.42 -1.52
N THR A 20 -6.81 -3.91 -2.07
CA THR A 20 -8.13 -3.35 -1.77
C THR A 20 -8.74 -3.92 -0.48
N GLY A 21 -8.15 -5.00 0.06
CA GLY A 21 -8.57 -5.55 1.34
C GLY A 21 -9.78 -6.47 1.25
N HIS A 22 -10.46 -6.58 2.35
CA HIS A 22 -11.63 -7.45 2.51
C HIS A 22 -12.62 -6.79 3.48
N ALA A 23 -13.72 -7.49 3.78
CA ALA A 23 -14.79 -6.91 4.58
C ALA A 23 -14.33 -6.50 5.99
N ASP A 24 -13.32 -7.17 6.53
CA ASP A 24 -12.82 -6.91 7.88
C ASP A 24 -11.64 -5.94 7.90
N THR A 25 -11.33 -5.31 6.78
CA THR A 25 -10.22 -4.36 6.68
C THR A 25 -10.47 -3.16 7.58
N ASN A 26 -9.52 -2.87 8.47
CA ASN A 26 -9.61 -1.69 9.33
C ASN A 26 -8.90 -0.49 8.68
N LYS A 27 -9.00 0.67 9.35
CA LYS A 27 -8.40 1.90 8.85
C LYS A 27 -6.90 1.80 8.68
N PHE A 28 -6.22 1.16 9.64
CA PHE A 28 -4.78 0.99 9.58
C PHE A 28 -4.36 0.18 8.34
N GLU A 29 -5.04 -0.94 8.10
CA GLU A 29 -4.72 -1.79 6.96
C GLU A 29 -4.97 -1.07 5.63
N TRP A 30 -6.07 -0.34 5.53
CA TRP A 30 -6.39 0.43 4.34
C TRP A 30 -5.34 1.51 4.06
N LEU A 31 -4.99 2.30 5.09
CA LEU A 31 -3.98 3.34 4.95
C LEU A 31 -2.61 2.76 4.61
N SER A 32 -2.24 1.63 5.21
CA SER A 32 -0.97 0.98 4.90
C SER A 32 -0.89 0.59 3.43
N ASN A 33 -1.96 0.03 2.90
CA ASN A 33 -2.00 -0.34 1.48
C ASN A 33 -1.94 0.88 0.57
N GLN A 34 -2.64 1.96 0.91
CA GLN A 34 -2.58 3.19 0.14
C GLN A 34 -1.18 3.79 0.12
N HIS A 35 -0.51 3.83 1.26
CA HIS A 35 0.85 4.34 1.35
C HIS A 35 1.82 3.47 0.55
N ARG A 36 1.68 2.15 0.62
CA ARG A 36 2.52 1.25 -0.18
C ARG A 36 2.32 1.48 -1.67
N ASP A 37 1.08 1.65 -2.10
CA ASP A 37 0.78 1.91 -3.50
C ASP A 37 1.39 3.24 -3.94
N SER A 38 1.33 4.25 -3.10
CA SER A 38 1.93 5.55 -3.37
C SER A 38 3.45 5.44 -3.51
N TYR A 39 4.12 4.76 -2.58
CA TYR A 39 5.56 4.58 -2.66
C TYR A 39 5.95 3.73 -3.86
N ALA A 40 5.17 2.71 -4.19
CA ALA A 40 5.43 1.90 -5.37
C ALA A 40 5.35 2.74 -6.65
N SER A 41 4.37 3.64 -6.71
CA SER A 41 4.24 4.57 -7.83
C SER A 41 5.46 5.49 -7.93
N PHE A 42 5.91 6.05 -6.79
CA PHE A 42 7.07 6.93 -6.77
C PHE A 42 8.33 6.21 -7.24
N VAL A 43 8.54 4.98 -6.77
CA VAL A 43 9.70 4.18 -7.17
C VAL A 43 9.66 3.82 -8.65
N GLY A 44 8.46 3.56 -9.18
CA GLY A 44 8.27 3.18 -10.58
C GLY A 44 8.37 4.34 -11.57
N HIS A 45 8.38 5.58 -11.10
CA HIS A 45 8.43 6.75 -11.99
C HIS A 45 9.71 7.55 -11.73
N ASN A 46 10.65 7.47 -12.66
CA ASN A 46 11.95 8.13 -12.54
C ASN A 46 11.82 9.64 -12.36
N HIS A 47 10.85 10.26 -13.01
CA HIS A 47 10.64 11.70 -12.89
C HIS A 47 10.30 12.10 -11.45
N MET A 48 9.47 11.32 -10.78
CA MET A 48 9.12 11.56 -9.38
C MET A 48 10.33 11.34 -8.47
N LEU A 49 11.11 10.30 -8.73
CA LEU A 49 12.33 10.06 -7.95
C LEU A 49 13.31 11.22 -8.09
N ASN A 50 13.48 11.73 -9.31
CA ASN A 50 14.37 12.87 -9.54
C ASN A 50 13.87 14.11 -8.80
N TYR A 51 12.57 14.35 -8.84
CA TYR A 51 11.98 15.47 -8.11
C TYR A 51 12.24 15.37 -6.60
N PHE A 52 11.98 14.20 -6.02
CA PHE A 52 12.21 14.02 -4.59
C PHE A 52 13.70 14.10 -4.24
N ALA A 53 14.57 13.60 -5.12
CA ALA A 53 16.01 13.70 -4.90
C ALA A 53 16.46 15.15 -4.82
N ILE A 54 15.93 16.01 -5.70
CA ILE A 54 16.26 17.43 -5.70
C ILE A 54 15.72 18.11 -4.44
N THR A 55 14.47 17.83 -4.08
CA THR A 55 13.85 18.48 -2.91
C THR A 55 14.50 18.06 -1.60
N GLU A 56 14.94 16.79 -1.51
CA GLU A 56 15.59 16.28 -0.30
C GLU A 56 17.10 16.46 -0.31
N ASN A 57 17.66 16.93 -1.42
CA ASN A 57 19.11 17.09 -1.60
C ASN A 57 19.84 15.75 -1.40
N GLU A 58 19.29 14.69 -1.97
CA GLU A 58 19.83 13.34 -1.88
C GLU A 58 20.02 12.77 -3.28
N THR A 59 20.74 11.63 -3.36
CA THR A 59 20.85 10.92 -4.63
C THR A 59 19.57 10.16 -4.93
N THR A 60 19.31 9.93 -6.23
CA THR A 60 18.13 9.17 -6.66
C THR A 60 18.13 7.76 -6.07
N ALA A 61 19.30 7.12 -6.01
CA ALA A 61 19.42 5.78 -5.45
C ALA A 61 19.05 5.75 -3.97
N ARG A 62 19.46 6.77 -3.21
CA ARG A 62 19.14 6.85 -1.79
C ARG A 62 17.68 7.11 -1.56
N VAL A 63 17.07 7.96 -2.36
CA VAL A 63 15.62 8.22 -2.26
C VAL A 63 14.85 6.94 -2.55
N ARG A 64 15.24 6.21 -3.60
CA ARG A 64 14.61 4.93 -3.92
C ARG A 64 14.73 3.94 -2.76
N TYR A 65 15.91 3.82 -2.19
CA TYR A 65 16.13 2.92 -1.05
C TYR A 65 15.26 3.30 0.15
N ASN A 66 15.19 4.60 0.47
CA ASN A 66 14.37 5.07 1.59
C ASN A 66 12.89 4.78 1.36
N MET A 67 12.40 4.97 0.13
CA MET A 67 11.00 4.68 -0.19
C MET A 67 10.71 3.19 -0.10
N LEU A 68 11.63 2.34 -0.56
CA LEU A 68 11.45 0.89 -0.45
C LEU A 68 11.39 0.45 1.01
N GLN A 69 12.22 1.04 1.87
CA GLN A 69 12.16 0.76 3.31
C GLN A 69 10.83 1.19 3.91
N LYS A 70 10.32 2.35 3.52
CA LYS A 70 9.03 2.85 4.03
C LYS A 70 7.86 1.97 3.62
N MET A 71 7.99 1.21 2.53
CA MET A 71 6.93 0.30 2.10
C MET A 71 6.74 -0.89 3.04
N VAL A 72 7.72 -1.19 3.88
CA VAL A 72 7.62 -2.32 4.82
C VAL A 72 6.56 -2.04 5.89
N GLN A 73 6.62 -0.87 6.51
CA GLN A 73 5.64 -0.44 7.50
C GLN A 73 5.27 1.02 7.27
N PRO A 74 4.43 1.31 6.27
CA PRO A 74 4.15 2.70 5.88
C PRO A 74 3.53 3.55 6.99
N CYS A 75 2.73 2.94 7.85
CA CYS A 75 2.00 3.62 8.91
C CYS A 75 2.55 3.29 10.29
N GLY A 76 3.78 2.76 10.36
CA GLY A 76 4.40 2.35 11.61
C GLY A 76 3.90 1.00 12.11
N PRO A 77 4.18 0.65 13.37
CA PRO A 77 3.75 -0.63 13.93
C PRO A 77 2.23 -0.75 13.98
N PRO A 78 1.70 -1.96 13.83
CA PRO A 78 0.25 -2.15 13.90
C PRO A 78 -0.30 -1.74 15.27
N VAL A 79 -1.48 -1.10 15.26
CA VAL A 79 -2.16 -0.76 16.50
C VAL A 79 -2.72 -2.03 17.12
N PRO A 80 -2.49 -2.27 18.43
CA PRO A 80 -3.09 -3.45 19.08
C PRO A 80 -4.59 -3.41 18.97
N ARG A 81 -5.18 -4.55 18.62
CA ARG A 81 -6.63 -4.68 18.55
C ARG A 81 -7.17 -4.98 19.94
N ASP A 82 -8.18 -4.24 20.34
CA ASP A 82 -8.92 -4.55 21.55
C ASP A 82 -9.86 -5.70 21.23
N GLU A 83 -9.65 -6.82 21.87
CA GLU A 83 -10.54 -7.98 21.74
C GLU A 83 -11.54 -8.05 22.86
#